data_1ac5fa99c2a47ca7c7a647c0ca385464
#
_entry.id   1ac5fa99c2a47ca7c7a647c0ca385464
#
_cell.length_a   1.000
_cell.length_b   1.000
_cell.length_c   1.000
_cell.angle_alpha   90.00
_cell.angle_beta   90.00
_cell.angle_gamma   90.00
#
_symmetry.space_group_name_H-M   'P 1'
#
loop_
_entity.id
_entity.type
_entity.pdbx_description
1 polymer ?
#
loop_
_entity_poly.entity_id
_entity_poly.type
_entity_poly.pdbx_seq_one_letter_code
_entity_poly.pdbx_strand_id
1 'polypeptide(L)'
;MTELTTLFQNFTHENIISDTELSASGSNRRYVRLQGEKTTLIGVEGTSLEENKAFIEMAHHFTSQGLPVPAVLAQSEDGKFYLQEDLGD
;
A
#
# COMPACT_ATOMS: atom_id res chain seq x y z
N MET A 1 11.90 -4.11 5.06
CA MET A 1 10.94 -4.05 3.95
C MET A 1 10.49 -5.41 3.44
N THR A 2 10.86 -6.47 4.16
CA THR A 2 10.62 -7.83 3.72
C THR A 2 9.14 -8.13 3.53
N GLU A 3 8.30 -7.68 4.45
CA GLU A 3 6.87 -7.93 4.40
C GLU A 3 6.21 -7.23 3.21
N LEU A 4 6.60 -6.00 2.92
CA LEU A 4 6.05 -5.29 1.76
C LEU A 4 6.54 -5.92 0.47
N THR A 5 7.80 -6.34 0.42
CA THR A 5 8.35 -7.04 -0.73
C THR A 5 7.57 -8.32 -1.01
N THR A 6 7.35 -9.12 0.04
CA THR A 6 6.61 -10.37 -0.08
C THR A 6 5.18 -10.12 -0.55
N LEU A 7 4.52 -9.13 0.04
CA LEU A 7 3.15 -8.79 -0.31
C LEU A 7 3.06 -8.36 -1.78
N PHE A 8 4.00 -7.53 -2.23
CA PHE A 8 4.05 -7.07 -3.62
C PHE A 8 4.25 -8.25 -4.57
N GLN A 9 5.22 -9.12 -4.28
CA GLN A 9 5.51 -10.27 -5.13
C GLN A 9 4.34 -11.24 -5.20
N ASN A 10 3.67 -11.47 -4.07
CA ASN A 10 2.52 -12.37 -4.05
C ASN A 10 1.34 -11.80 -4.83
N PHE A 11 1.16 -10.49 -4.79
CA PHE A 11 0.05 -9.86 -5.50
C PHE A 11 0.31 -9.71 -6.99
N THR A 12 1.51 -9.24 -7.36
CA THR A 12 1.82 -8.94 -8.77
C THR A 12 2.51 -10.06 -9.51
N HIS A 13 3.11 -11.00 -8.79
CA HIS A 13 3.98 -12.05 -9.34
C HIS A 13 5.20 -11.46 -10.05
N GLU A 14 5.62 -10.28 -9.63
CA GLU A 14 6.78 -9.58 -10.18
C GLU A 14 7.83 -9.39 -9.09
N ASN A 15 9.09 -9.31 -9.52
CA ASN A 15 10.16 -8.93 -8.61
C ASN A 15 10.21 -7.41 -8.51
N ILE A 16 10.62 -6.90 -7.36
CA ILE A 16 10.79 -5.47 -7.17
C ILE A 16 12.11 -5.06 -7.78
N ILE A 17 12.05 -4.08 -8.69
CA ILE A 17 13.23 -3.51 -9.32
C ILE A 17 13.81 -2.40 -8.44
N SER A 18 12.93 -1.57 -7.86
CA SER A 18 13.37 -0.50 -6.98
C SER A 18 12.29 -0.18 -5.96
N ASP A 19 12.73 0.39 -4.85
CA ASP A 19 11.81 0.93 -3.86
C ASP A 19 12.28 2.33 -3.48
N THR A 20 11.32 3.23 -3.25
CA THR A 20 11.59 4.61 -2.91
C THR A 20 10.72 5.02 -1.75
N GLU A 21 11.34 5.39 -0.65
CA GLU A 21 10.61 5.83 0.52
C GLU A 21 10.04 7.22 0.25
N LEU A 22 8.74 7.38 0.49
CA LEU A 22 8.05 8.63 0.26
C LEU A 22 7.96 9.41 1.56
N SER A 23 8.03 10.72 1.45
CA SER A 23 7.90 11.58 2.61
C SER A 23 6.47 11.53 3.13
N ALA A 24 6.32 11.28 4.44
CA ALA A 24 5.01 11.19 5.08
C ALA A 24 5.05 12.04 6.35
N SER A 25 5.20 13.34 6.17
CA SER A 25 5.34 14.28 7.27
C SER A 25 4.18 14.19 8.26
N GLY A 26 4.49 14.05 9.53
CA GLY A 26 3.50 14.02 10.58
C GLY A 26 2.68 12.73 10.69
N SER A 27 3.04 11.72 9.93
CA SER A 27 2.31 10.46 9.94
C SER A 27 3.10 9.37 10.63
N ASN A 28 2.40 8.46 11.32
CA ASN A 28 3.00 7.25 11.86
C ASN A 28 3.10 6.16 10.78
N ARG A 29 2.59 6.43 9.60
CA ARG A 29 2.65 5.49 8.48
C ARG A 29 3.87 5.74 7.64
N ARG A 30 4.37 4.67 7.07
CA ARG A 30 5.49 4.71 6.17
C ARG A 30 5.01 4.34 4.80
N TYR A 31 5.28 5.18 3.82
CA TYR A 31 4.86 4.98 2.43
C TYR A 31 6.07 4.71 1.57
N VAL A 32 6.00 3.66 0.76
CA VAL A 32 7.11 3.26 -0.10
C VAL A 32 6.56 2.98 -1.49
N ARG A 33 7.13 3.62 -2.50
CA ARG A 33 6.79 3.30 -3.88
C ARG A 33 7.57 2.07 -4.30
N LEU A 34 6.86 1.00 -4.63
CA LEU A 34 7.44 -0.27 -5.03
C LEU A 34 7.28 -0.43 -6.54
N GLN A 35 8.42 -0.50 -7.23
CA GLN A 35 8.40 -0.61 -8.68
C GLN A 35 8.82 -2.01 -9.09
N GLY A 36 7.91 -2.75 -9.73
CA GLY A 36 8.20 -4.03 -10.35
C GLY A 36 8.52 -3.85 -11.82
N GLU A 37 8.54 -4.96 -12.54
CA GLU A 37 8.87 -4.95 -13.96
C GLU A 37 7.80 -4.25 -14.80
N LYS A 38 6.55 -4.39 -14.41
CA LYS A 38 5.40 -3.81 -15.14
C LYS A 38 4.47 -2.99 -14.25
N THR A 39 4.55 -3.19 -12.95
CA THR A 39 3.58 -2.64 -12.01
C THR A 39 4.29 -1.77 -10.98
N THR A 40 3.70 -0.62 -10.69
CA THR A 40 4.17 0.25 -9.61
C THR A 40 3.04 0.45 -8.62
N LEU A 41 3.30 0.15 -7.35
CA LEU A 41 2.30 0.28 -6.28
C LEU A 41 2.92 1.01 -5.09
N ILE A 42 2.05 1.52 -4.24
CA ILE A 42 2.48 2.12 -2.98
C ILE A 42 2.30 1.09 -1.87
N GLY A 43 3.38 0.76 -1.19
CA GLY A 43 3.33 -0.07 0.01
C GLY A 43 3.21 0.81 1.22
N VAL A 44 2.35 0.43 2.16
CA VAL A 44 2.12 1.20 3.37
C VAL A 44 2.35 0.31 4.58
N GLU A 45 3.14 0.82 5.51
CA GLU A 45 3.36 0.20 6.81
C GLU A 45 2.78 1.11 7.87
N GLY A 46 1.82 0.59 8.63
CA GLY A 46 1.21 1.34 9.71
C GLY A 46 1.58 0.75 11.07
N THR A 47 1.62 1.59 12.09
CA THR A 47 1.98 1.16 13.45
C THR A 47 0.76 0.72 14.26
N SER A 48 -0.44 1.12 13.85
CA SER A 48 -1.68 0.77 14.55
C SER A 48 -2.56 -0.08 13.65
N LEU A 49 -2.88 -1.28 14.12
CA LEU A 49 -3.76 -2.19 13.37
C LEU A 49 -5.15 -1.62 13.22
N GLU A 50 -5.65 -0.96 14.28
CA GLU A 50 -6.97 -0.36 14.24
C GLU A 50 -7.07 0.77 13.23
N GLU A 51 -6.05 1.62 13.17
CA GLU A 51 -6.01 2.71 12.20
C GLU A 51 -5.91 2.18 10.78
N ASN A 52 -5.10 1.14 10.57
CA ASN A 52 -4.97 0.53 9.25
C ASN A 52 -6.28 -0.07 8.80
N LYS A 53 -6.94 -0.79 9.68
CA LYS A 53 -8.22 -1.41 9.36
C LYS A 53 -9.26 -0.36 8.99
N ALA A 54 -9.35 0.71 9.77
CA ALA A 54 -10.27 1.80 9.47
C ALA A 54 -9.95 2.46 8.14
N PHE A 55 -8.67 2.65 7.86
CA PHE A 55 -8.22 3.26 6.62
C PHE A 55 -8.55 2.39 5.41
N ILE A 56 -8.34 1.09 5.53
CA ILE A 56 -8.65 0.14 4.46
C ILE A 56 -10.14 0.09 4.19
N GLU A 57 -10.94 0.03 5.24
CA GLU A 57 -12.40 0.03 5.10
C GLU A 57 -12.91 1.31 4.45
N MET A 58 -12.35 2.45 4.85
CA MET A 58 -12.71 3.74 4.27
C MET A 58 -12.34 3.79 2.79
N ALA A 59 -11.16 3.31 2.43
CA ALA A 59 -10.71 3.28 1.04
C ALA A 59 -11.62 2.41 0.19
N HIS A 60 -12.01 1.25 0.69
CA HIS A 60 -12.94 0.37 -0.02
C HIS A 60 -14.30 1.03 -0.20
N HIS A 61 -14.77 1.72 0.82
CA HIS A 61 -16.05 2.43 0.75
C HIS A 61 -16.02 3.51 -0.32
N PHE A 62 -14.99 4.36 -0.30
CA PHE A 62 -14.89 5.44 -1.27
C PHE A 62 -14.69 4.91 -2.68
N THR A 63 -13.92 3.85 -2.84
CA THR A 63 -13.72 3.23 -4.15
C THR A 63 -15.04 2.69 -4.68
N SER A 64 -15.87 2.09 -3.82
CA SER A 64 -17.17 1.57 -4.24
C SER A 64 -18.14 2.68 -4.64
N GLN A 65 -17.90 3.90 -4.15
CA GLN A 65 -18.70 5.07 -4.53
C GLN A 65 -18.19 5.74 -5.81
N GLY A 66 -17.12 5.22 -6.39
CA GLY A 66 -16.54 5.81 -7.60
C GLY A 66 -15.69 7.04 -7.36
N LEU A 67 -15.30 7.29 -6.10
CA LEU A 67 -14.47 8.43 -5.78
C LEU A 67 -13.02 8.19 -6.17
N PRO A 68 -12.26 9.24 -6.56
CA PRO A 68 -10.89 9.09 -7.05
C PRO A 68 -9.88 8.96 -5.89
N VAL A 69 -9.98 7.89 -5.14
CA VAL A 69 -9.04 7.59 -4.06
C VAL A 69 -8.24 6.35 -4.43
N PRO A 70 -7.00 6.19 -3.91
CA PRO A 70 -6.23 4.99 -4.18
C PRO A 70 -6.95 3.76 -3.65
N ALA A 71 -7.13 2.75 -4.50
CA ALA A 71 -7.75 1.51 -4.07
C ALA A 71 -6.72 0.68 -3.30
N VAL A 72 -7.15 0.05 -2.22
CA VAL A 72 -6.33 -0.92 -1.49
C VAL A 72 -6.45 -2.25 -2.21
N LEU A 73 -5.33 -2.77 -2.69
CA LEU A 73 -5.29 -3.95 -3.55
C LEU A 73 -4.97 -5.24 -2.81
N ALA A 74 -4.19 -5.15 -1.75
CA ALA A 74 -3.80 -6.32 -0.96
C ALA A 74 -3.41 -5.86 0.44
N GLN A 75 -3.49 -6.77 1.41
CA GLN A 75 -3.10 -6.47 2.78
C GLN A 75 -2.47 -7.70 3.40
N SER A 76 -1.58 -7.49 4.38
CA SER A 76 -0.98 -8.60 5.11
C SER A 76 -1.98 -9.21 6.08
N GLU A 77 -1.71 -10.45 6.51
CA GLU A 77 -2.59 -11.15 7.44
C GLU A 77 -2.74 -10.41 8.76
N ASP A 78 -1.66 -9.78 9.24
CA ASP A 78 -1.70 -9.06 10.50
C ASP A 78 -2.24 -7.64 10.37
N GLY A 79 -2.51 -7.17 9.14
CA GLY A 79 -3.08 -5.86 8.90
C GLY A 79 -2.12 -4.69 9.03
N LYS A 80 -0.83 -4.95 9.27
CA LYS A 80 0.16 -3.88 9.41
C LYS A 80 0.60 -3.29 8.08
N PHE A 81 0.53 -4.08 7.03
CA PHE A 81 1.02 -3.71 5.71
C PHE A 81 -0.09 -3.84 4.69
N TYR A 82 -0.14 -2.92 3.75
CA TYR A 82 -1.06 -3.04 2.63
C TYR A 82 -0.48 -2.37 1.40
N LEU A 83 -1.04 -2.74 0.24
CA LEU A 83 -0.67 -2.15 -1.05
C LEU A 83 -1.84 -1.35 -1.56
N GLN A 84 -1.55 -0.18 -2.10
CA GLN A 84 -2.57 0.64 -2.72
C GLN A 84 -2.09 1.11 -4.08
N GLU A 85 -3.02 1.58 -4.89
CA GLU A 85 -2.71 2.10 -6.21
C GLU A 85 -1.72 3.26 -6.11
N ASP A 86 -0.82 3.33 -7.10
CA ASP A 86 0.07 4.47 -7.25
C ASP A 86 -0.58 5.43 -8.24
N LEU A 87 -1.06 6.55 -7.74
CA LEU A 87 -1.71 7.57 -8.58
C LEU A 87 -0.72 8.61 -9.08
N GLY A 88 0.57 8.34 -8.92
CA GLY A 88 1.60 9.29 -9.24
C GLY A 88 1.89 10.16 -8.03
N ASP A 89 1.70 11.43 -8.14
CA ASP A 89 1.98 12.32 -7.00
C ASP A 89 0.73 12.76 -6.30
#